data_28d7361cf4ebda3fa3f520c463b46f56
#
_entry.id   28d7361cf4ebda3fa3f520c463b46f56
#
_cell.length_a   1.000
_cell.length_b   1.000
_cell.length_c   1.000
_cell.angle_alpha   90.00
_cell.angle_beta   90.00
_cell.angle_gamma   90.00
#
_symmetry.space_group_name_H-M   'P 1'
#
loop_
_entity.id
_entity.type
_entity.pdbx_description
1 polymer ?
#
loop_
_entity_poly.entity_id
_entity_poly.type
_entity_poly.pdbx_seq_one_letter_code
_entity_poly.pdbx_strand_id
1 'polypeptide(L)'
;MILPYAFPVFLTGLIWSGLLNQQYGFINEVLLGGAQIPWLQDEWLARATVILVSVWFGAPYFFLVSTGALQSIPEDVLQAAQVDGVSVWQLFRHIKLPLLLVAVSPLLIAAFAFSFNDFTTIFMLTGGGPANPASPIGAGSTDILITVVYKLAFQGDSKDYGLASAFSMLIFLIVVTISIVLFRRTKSQENVY
;
A
#
# COMPACT_ATOMS: atom_id res chain seq x y z
N MET A 1 4.39 -4.13 17.27
CA MET A 1 4.13 -3.50 15.96
C MET A 1 4.68 -4.26 14.74
N ILE A 2 5.66 -5.15 14.87
CA ILE A 2 6.31 -5.89 13.75
C ILE A 2 5.53 -7.15 13.32
N LEU A 3 4.63 -7.64 14.17
CA LEU A 3 3.90 -8.89 13.97
C LEU A 3 3.22 -9.04 12.58
N PRO A 4 2.55 -8.02 12.02
CA PRO A 4 1.92 -8.15 10.70
C PRO A 4 2.90 -8.51 9.59
N TYR A 5 4.10 -7.98 9.65
CA TYR A 5 5.14 -8.19 8.64
C TYR A 5 5.77 -9.60 8.68
N ALA A 6 5.57 -10.33 9.77
CA ALA A 6 6.06 -11.70 9.90
C ALA A 6 5.20 -12.73 9.14
N PHE A 7 3.97 -12.36 8.74
CA PHE A 7 3.09 -13.25 7.99
C PHE A 7 3.34 -13.13 6.48
N PRO A 8 3.30 -14.24 5.73
CA PRO A 8 3.27 -14.19 4.27
C PRO A 8 2.07 -13.40 3.77
N VAL A 9 2.27 -12.52 2.77
CA VAL A 9 1.23 -11.61 2.26
C VAL A 9 -0.05 -12.33 1.82
N PHE A 10 0.07 -13.51 1.20
CA PHE A 10 -1.09 -14.28 0.76
C PHE A 10 -1.93 -14.80 1.93
N LEU A 11 -1.28 -15.23 3.03
CA LEU A 11 -1.99 -15.63 4.25
C LEU A 11 -2.68 -14.44 4.91
N THR A 12 -2.06 -13.28 4.90
CA THR A 12 -2.67 -12.04 5.41
C THR A 12 -3.98 -11.75 4.69
N GLY A 13 -3.99 -11.79 3.37
CA GLY A 13 -5.23 -11.59 2.58
C GLY A 13 -6.33 -12.61 2.92
N LEU A 14 -5.98 -13.90 3.02
CA LEU A 14 -6.93 -14.95 3.36
C LEU A 14 -7.45 -14.83 4.80
N ILE A 15 -6.58 -14.55 5.77
CA ILE A 15 -6.98 -14.39 7.17
C ILE A 15 -7.95 -13.20 7.30
N TRP A 16 -7.63 -12.05 6.71
CA TRP A 16 -8.52 -10.90 6.74
C TRP A 16 -9.84 -11.14 6.01
N SER A 17 -9.83 -11.87 4.89
CA SER A 17 -11.05 -12.28 4.19
C SER A 17 -11.95 -13.14 5.09
N GLY A 18 -11.37 -14.06 5.86
CA GLY A 18 -12.10 -14.87 6.84
C GLY A 18 -12.62 -14.05 8.04
N LEU A 19 -11.77 -13.19 8.62
CA LEU A 19 -12.15 -12.33 9.76
C LEU A 19 -13.28 -11.34 9.42
N LEU A 20 -13.32 -10.86 8.19
CA LEU A 20 -14.28 -9.90 7.67
C LEU A 20 -15.48 -10.57 6.95
N ASN A 21 -15.59 -11.88 7.02
CA ASN A 21 -16.73 -12.56 6.41
C ASN A 21 -18.04 -12.06 7.00
N GLN A 22 -19.04 -11.79 6.14
CA GLN A 22 -20.30 -11.18 6.55
C GLN A 22 -21.09 -12.05 7.53
N GLN A 23 -21.10 -13.38 7.33
CA GLN A 23 -21.97 -14.29 8.07
C GLN A 23 -21.31 -14.90 9.30
N TYR A 24 -20.03 -15.26 9.23
CA TYR A 24 -19.30 -15.97 10.28
C TYR A 24 -17.96 -15.36 10.64
N GLY A 25 -17.67 -14.16 10.12
CA GLY A 25 -16.41 -13.47 10.41
C GLY A 25 -16.33 -13.03 11.86
N PHE A 26 -15.16 -13.26 12.49
CA PHE A 26 -14.91 -12.92 13.87
C PHE A 26 -15.24 -11.45 14.20
N ILE A 27 -14.99 -10.55 13.27
CA ILE A 27 -15.24 -9.11 13.48
C ILE A 27 -16.75 -8.86 13.61
N ASN A 28 -17.57 -9.41 12.73
CA ASN A 28 -19.01 -9.24 12.78
C ASN A 28 -19.64 -9.97 13.97
N GLU A 29 -19.28 -11.25 14.19
CA GLU A 29 -19.89 -12.08 15.21
C GLU A 29 -19.47 -11.69 16.62
N VAL A 30 -18.16 -11.52 16.85
CA VAL A 30 -17.62 -11.35 18.22
C VAL A 30 -17.44 -9.89 18.59
N LEU A 31 -16.82 -9.08 17.72
CA LEU A 31 -16.50 -7.69 18.05
C LEU A 31 -17.71 -6.76 17.88
N LEU A 32 -18.57 -7.04 16.90
CA LEU A 32 -19.73 -6.20 16.56
C LEU A 32 -21.07 -6.81 17.00
N GLY A 33 -21.04 -7.87 17.83
CA GLY A 33 -22.24 -8.45 18.45
C GLY A 33 -23.22 -9.07 17.47
N GLY A 34 -22.75 -9.69 16.37
CA GLY A 34 -23.59 -10.34 15.35
C GLY A 34 -24.05 -9.39 14.24
N ALA A 35 -23.46 -8.21 14.10
CA ALA A 35 -23.72 -7.31 12.99
C ALA A 35 -23.29 -7.95 11.66
N GLN A 36 -24.12 -7.94 10.65
CA GLN A 36 -23.84 -8.51 9.33
C GLN A 36 -23.32 -7.43 8.35
N ILE A 37 -22.22 -6.77 8.70
CA ILE A 37 -21.65 -5.72 7.85
C ILE A 37 -20.98 -6.37 6.64
N PRO A 38 -21.34 -5.96 5.40
CA PRO A 38 -20.82 -6.55 4.16
C PRO A 38 -19.48 -5.95 3.75
N TRP A 39 -18.43 -6.15 4.57
CA TRP A 39 -17.10 -5.55 4.41
C TRP A 39 -16.47 -5.73 3.02
N LEU A 40 -16.72 -6.89 2.39
CA LEU A 40 -16.11 -7.25 1.12
C LEU A 40 -17.12 -7.28 -0.04
N GLN A 41 -18.41 -7.11 0.25
CA GLN A 41 -19.50 -7.17 -0.72
C GLN A 41 -20.04 -5.77 -1.10
N ASP A 42 -19.88 -4.78 -0.22
CA ASP A 42 -20.18 -3.38 -0.54
C ASP A 42 -18.97 -2.74 -1.21
N GLU A 43 -19.22 -1.94 -2.25
CA GLU A 43 -18.19 -1.33 -3.08
C GLU A 43 -17.22 -0.43 -2.29
N TRP A 44 -17.76 0.44 -1.44
CA TRP A 44 -16.96 1.40 -0.70
C TRP A 44 -16.28 0.77 0.51
N LEU A 45 -16.97 -0.14 1.20
CA LEU A 45 -16.39 -0.88 2.31
C LEU A 45 -15.27 -1.80 1.83
N ALA A 46 -15.42 -2.46 0.68
CA ALA A 46 -14.38 -3.31 0.12
C ALA A 46 -13.13 -2.51 -0.24
N ARG A 47 -13.27 -1.33 -0.85
CA ARG A 47 -12.14 -0.43 -1.13
C ARG A 47 -11.46 0.04 0.16
N ALA A 48 -12.25 0.49 1.15
CA ALA A 48 -11.72 0.91 2.45
C ALA A 48 -10.99 -0.24 3.15
N THR A 49 -11.53 -1.45 3.09
CA THR A 49 -10.94 -2.66 3.66
C THR A 49 -9.60 -3.00 3.00
N VAL A 50 -9.53 -2.96 1.67
CA VAL A 50 -8.27 -3.18 0.94
C VAL A 50 -7.20 -2.19 1.39
N ILE A 51 -7.54 -0.89 1.47
CA ILE A 51 -6.62 0.15 1.93
C ILE A 51 -6.18 -0.12 3.37
N LEU A 52 -7.11 -0.40 4.27
CA LEU A 52 -6.82 -0.66 5.69
C LEU A 52 -5.87 -1.85 5.86
N VAL A 53 -6.15 -2.97 5.20
CA VAL A 53 -5.32 -4.18 5.28
C VAL A 53 -3.94 -3.94 4.68
N SER A 54 -3.86 -3.22 3.54
CA SER A 54 -2.58 -2.87 2.92
C SER A 54 -1.73 -1.97 3.81
N VAL A 55 -2.34 -0.95 4.44
CA VAL A 55 -1.66 -0.07 5.40
C VAL A 55 -1.23 -0.85 6.64
N TRP A 56 -2.09 -1.70 7.19
CA TRP A 56 -1.77 -2.52 8.36
C TRP A 56 -0.59 -3.46 8.10
N PHE A 57 -0.53 -4.07 6.92
CA PHE A 57 0.58 -4.94 6.52
C PHE A 57 1.86 -4.15 6.23
N GLY A 58 1.78 -3.01 5.56
CA GLY A 58 2.93 -2.19 5.16
C GLY A 58 3.52 -1.32 6.27
N ALA A 59 2.71 -0.91 7.26
CA ALA A 59 3.12 0.01 8.32
C ALA A 59 4.36 -0.43 9.12
N PRO A 60 4.55 -1.71 9.49
CA PRO A 60 5.75 -2.17 10.21
C PRO A 60 7.05 -1.93 9.44
N TYR A 61 7.05 -2.13 8.14
CA TYR A 61 8.22 -1.87 7.31
C TYR A 61 8.63 -0.39 7.37
N PHE A 62 7.67 0.51 7.13
CA PHE A 62 7.94 1.95 7.19
C PHE A 62 8.30 2.41 8.60
N PHE A 63 7.73 1.81 9.63
CA PHE A 63 8.10 2.09 11.01
C PHE A 63 9.57 1.75 11.27
N LEU A 64 10.05 0.57 10.87
CA LEU A 64 11.44 0.15 11.06
C LEU A 64 12.41 1.04 10.29
N VAL A 65 12.13 1.28 9.01
CA VAL A 65 12.96 2.13 8.15
C VAL A 65 13.04 3.56 8.66
N SER A 66 11.89 4.14 9.02
CA SER A 66 11.84 5.51 9.57
C SER A 66 12.56 5.62 10.91
N THR A 67 12.45 4.61 11.77
CA THR A 67 13.17 4.58 13.04
C THR A 67 14.68 4.54 12.82
N GLY A 68 15.15 3.69 11.90
CA GLY A 68 16.58 3.64 11.54
C GLY A 68 17.08 4.96 10.95
N ALA A 69 16.32 5.57 10.06
CA ALA A 69 16.67 6.87 9.48
C ALA A 69 16.69 8.00 10.52
N LEU A 70 15.79 8.00 11.50
CA LEU A 70 15.80 8.98 12.59
C LEU A 70 16.99 8.79 13.53
N GLN A 71 17.41 7.54 13.75
CA GLN A 71 18.58 7.23 14.57
C GLN A 71 19.92 7.57 13.89
N SER A 72 19.94 7.70 12.57
CA SER A 72 21.14 8.09 11.82
C SER A 72 21.40 9.60 11.81
N ILE A 73 20.47 10.43 12.34
CA ILE A 73 20.68 11.88 12.47
C ILE A 73 21.77 12.13 13.50
N PRO A 74 22.86 12.88 13.16
CA PRO A 74 23.94 13.17 14.10
C PRO A 74 23.42 13.85 15.36
N GLU A 75 23.94 13.41 16.51
CA GLU A 75 23.51 13.91 17.79
C GLU A 75 23.86 15.41 17.99
N ASP A 76 24.98 15.84 17.40
CA ASP A 76 25.42 17.23 17.40
C ASP A 76 24.38 18.19 16.82
N VAL A 77 23.67 17.77 15.76
CA VAL A 77 22.58 18.55 15.16
C VAL A 77 21.42 18.71 16.12
N LEU A 78 21.09 17.65 16.86
CA LEU A 78 20.00 17.66 17.84
C LEU A 78 20.36 18.50 19.06
N GLN A 79 21.61 18.43 19.53
CA GLN A 79 22.12 19.20 20.66
C GLN A 79 22.20 20.70 20.31
N ALA A 80 22.68 21.05 19.12
CA ALA A 80 22.71 22.45 18.66
C ALA A 80 21.30 23.06 18.65
N ALA A 81 20.32 22.33 18.11
CA ALA A 81 18.93 22.76 18.10
C ALA A 81 18.35 22.96 19.53
N GLN A 82 18.77 22.15 20.48
CA GLN A 82 18.35 22.28 21.88
C GLN A 82 18.96 23.55 22.52
N VAL A 83 20.23 23.86 22.22
CA VAL A 83 20.90 25.09 22.69
C VAL A 83 20.20 26.32 22.12
N ASP A 84 19.72 26.25 20.87
CA ASP A 84 18.95 27.32 20.22
C ASP A 84 17.53 27.49 20.79
N GLY A 85 17.13 26.65 21.74
CA GLY A 85 15.81 26.73 22.39
C GLY A 85 14.64 26.27 21.50
N VAL A 86 14.91 25.46 20.48
CA VAL A 86 13.90 24.97 19.53
C VAL A 86 12.91 24.03 20.25
N SER A 87 11.60 24.26 20.10
CA SER A 87 10.57 23.39 20.66
C SER A 87 10.57 22.00 19.98
N VAL A 88 10.04 20.98 20.68
CA VAL A 88 9.96 19.60 20.16
C VAL A 88 9.26 19.53 18.80
N TRP A 89 8.18 20.31 18.62
CA TRP A 89 7.46 20.38 17.34
C TRP A 89 8.27 21.04 16.23
N GLN A 90 8.98 22.12 16.54
CA GLN A 90 9.87 22.78 15.57
C GLN A 90 11.05 21.89 15.20
N LEU A 91 11.65 21.20 16.17
CA LEU A 91 12.69 20.21 15.94
C LEU A 91 12.21 19.09 14.99
N PHE A 92 11.01 18.57 15.23
CA PHE A 92 10.44 17.54 14.36
C PHE A 92 10.19 18.08 12.95
N ARG A 93 9.48 19.21 12.83
CA ARG A 93 9.02 19.71 11.53
C ARG A 93 10.15 20.28 10.65
N HIS A 94 11.14 20.93 11.25
CA HIS A 94 12.16 21.66 10.49
C HIS A 94 13.50 20.92 10.38
N ILE A 95 13.76 19.94 11.24
CA ILE A 95 15.02 19.19 11.25
C ILE A 95 14.78 17.72 10.96
N LYS A 96 14.03 17.01 11.83
CA LYS A 96 13.87 15.56 11.72
C LYS A 96 13.08 15.14 10.48
N LEU A 97 11.95 15.78 10.21
CA LEU A 97 11.06 15.40 9.10
C LEU A 97 11.71 15.61 7.72
N PRO A 98 12.35 16.74 7.40
CA PRO A 98 13.04 16.90 6.12
C PRO A 98 14.15 15.86 5.91
N LEU A 99 15.01 15.66 6.92
CA LEU A 99 16.09 14.66 6.83
C LEU A 99 15.54 13.23 6.68
N LEU A 100 14.48 12.90 7.42
CA LEU A 100 13.78 11.62 7.29
C LEU A 100 13.23 11.44 5.87
N LEU A 101 12.56 12.45 5.32
CA LEU A 101 11.97 12.36 3.98
C LEU A 101 13.06 12.15 2.90
N VAL A 102 14.20 12.80 3.00
CA VAL A 102 15.32 12.57 2.07
C VAL A 102 15.80 11.14 2.18
N ALA A 103 16.06 10.63 3.39
CA ALA A 103 16.54 9.27 3.60
C ALA A 103 15.54 8.17 3.16
N VAL A 104 14.23 8.39 3.35
CA VAL A 104 13.19 7.40 3.08
C VAL A 104 12.60 7.52 1.66
N SER A 105 12.81 8.64 0.98
CA SER A 105 12.25 8.89 -0.36
C SER A 105 12.51 7.78 -1.39
N PRO A 106 13.72 7.23 -1.56
CA PRO A 106 13.94 6.15 -2.51
C PRO A 106 13.11 4.89 -2.19
N LEU A 107 12.95 4.61 -0.89
CA LEU A 107 12.14 3.47 -0.42
C LEU A 107 10.65 3.70 -0.63
N LEU A 108 10.17 4.95 -0.48
CA LEU A 108 8.77 5.30 -0.79
C LEU A 108 8.47 5.12 -2.28
N ILE A 109 9.41 5.47 -3.15
CA ILE A 109 9.26 5.27 -4.61
C ILE A 109 9.22 3.78 -4.95
N ALA A 110 10.10 2.98 -4.35
CA ALA A 110 10.09 1.53 -4.52
C ALA A 110 8.80 0.90 -3.99
N ALA A 111 8.33 1.33 -2.81
CA ALA A 111 7.08 0.86 -2.22
C ALA A 111 5.86 1.24 -3.08
N PHE A 112 5.85 2.43 -3.69
CA PHE A 112 4.81 2.82 -4.64
C PHE A 112 4.76 1.85 -5.83
N ALA A 113 5.91 1.55 -6.45
CA ALA A 113 5.99 0.61 -7.57
C ALA A 113 5.53 -0.80 -7.18
N PHE A 114 5.88 -1.23 -5.96
CA PHE A 114 5.42 -2.50 -5.39
C PHE A 114 3.90 -2.52 -5.18
N SER A 115 3.35 -1.52 -4.51
CA SER A 115 1.91 -1.42 -4.21
C SER A 115 1.06 -1.27 -5.47
N PHE A 116 1.59 -0.59 -6.51
CA PHE A 116 0.92 -0.48 -7.80
C PHE A 116 0.73 -1.84 -8.49
N ASN A 117 1.59 -2.81 -8.19
CA ASN A 117 1.56 -4.17 -8.71
C ASN A 117 1.19 -5.22 -7.63
N ASP A 118 0.56 -4.81 -6.53
CA ASP A 118 0.20 -5.75 -5.45
C ASP A 118 -1.03 -6.59 -5.83
N PHE A 119 -0.79 -7.56 -6.69
CA PHE A 119 -1.78 -8.57 -7.06
C PHE A 119 -2.25 -9.38 -5.85
N THR A 120 -1.31 -9.78 -4.99
CA THR A 120 -1.56 -10.81 -3.98
C THR A 120 -2.55 -10.37 -2.92
N THR A 121 -2.37 -9.17 -2.36
CA THR A 121 -3.28 -8.65 -1.33
C THR A 121 -4.71 -8.53 -1.86
N ILE A 122 -4.89 -7.95 -3.04
CA ILE A 122 -6.22 -7.72 -3.60
C ILE A 122 -6.87 -9.06 -3.99
N PHE A 123 -6.11 -9.93 -4.65
CA PHE A 123 -6.65 -11.20 -5.12
C PHE A 123 -7.06 -12.14 -3.98
N MET A 124 -6.27 -12.20 -2.91
CA MET A 124 -6.55 -13.06 -1.75
C MET A 124 -7.61 -12.47 -0.82
N LEU A 125 -7.75 -11.15 -0.76
CA LEU A 125 -8.71 -10.49 0.13
C LEU A 125 -10.12 -10.41 -0.49
N THR A 126 -10.23 -9.95 -1.73
CA THR A 126 -11.51 -9.64 -2.39
C THR A 126 -11.70 -10.34 -3.73
N GLY A 127 -10.64 -10.93 -4.31
CA GLY A 127 -10.67 -11.40 -5.70
C GLY A 127 -10.92 -10.29 -6.73
N GLY A 128 -10.70 -9.01 -6.34
CA GLY A 128 -11.05 -7.84 -7.15
C GLY A 128 -12.51 -7.41 -7.02
N GLY A 129 -13.34 -8.14 -6.21
CA GLY A 129 -14.76 -7.84 -6.01
C GLY A 129 -15.05 -6.59 -5.16
N PRO A 130 -16.32 -6.24 -4.98
CA PRO A 130 -17.48 -6.79 -5.65
C PRO A 130 -17.51 -6.52 -7.16
N ALA A 131 -18.32 -7.34 -7.90
CA ALA A 131 -18.46 -7.16 -9.34
C ALA A 131 -19.01 -5.78 -9.68
N ASN A 132 -18.45 -5.16 -10.72
CA ASN A 132 -18.94 -3.90 -11.24
C ASN A 132 -19.63 -4.12 -12.61
N PRO A 133 -20.98 -4.13 -12.65
CA PRO A 133 -21.72 -4.36 -13.90
C PRO A 133 -21.46 -3.31 -14.98
N ALA A 134 -21.00 -2.11 -14.61
CA ALA A 134 -20.70 -1.05 -15.55
C ALA A 134 -19.31 -1.20 -16.20
N SER A 135 -18.49 -2.16 -15.76
CA SER A 135 -17.16 -2.37 -16.31
C SER A 135 -17.20 -3.11 -17.65
N PRO A 136 -16.72 -2.50 -18.76
CA PRO A 136 -16.71 -3.15 -20.07
C PRO A 136 -15.71 -4.32 -20.16
N ILE A 137 -14.78 -4.43 -19.24
CA ILE A 137 -13.72 -5.45 -19.19
C ILE A 137 -13.88 -6.42 -18.01
N GLY A 138 -15.05 -6.41 -17.35
CA GLY A 138 -15.31 -7.28 -16.20
C GLY A 138 -14.50 -6.98 -14.94
N ALA A 139 -13.91 -5.79 -14.83
CA ALA A 139 -13.20 -5.38 -13.62
C ALA A 139 -14.17 -5.16 -12.46
N GLY A 140 -13.87 -5.68 -11.30
CA GLY A 140 -14.61 -5.41 -10.08
C GLY A 140 -14.18 -4.13 -9.39
N SER A 141 -14.84 -3.78 -8.30
CA SER A 141 -14.68 -2.49 -7.61
C SER A 141 -13.34 -2.31 -6.90
N THR A 142 -12.65 -3.40 -6.56
CA THR A 142 -11.31 -3.38 -5.95
C THR A 142 -10.21 -3.87 -6.88
N ASP A 143 -10.53 -4.15 -8.14
CA ASP A 143 -9.50 -4.51 -9.12
C ASP A 143 -8.55 -3.35 -9.36
N ILE A 144 -7.28 -3.69 -9.47
CA ILE A 144 -6.23 -2.83 -10.01
C ILE A 144 -5.77 -3.40 -11.36
N LEU A 145 -4.97 -2.64 -12.10
CA LEU A 145 -4.57 -3.04 -13.46
C LEU A 145 -3.97 -4.44 -13.53
N ILE A 146 -3.12 -4.83 -12.56
CA ILE A 146 -2.48 -6.16 -12.57
C ILE A 146 -3.49 -7.29 -12.30
N THR A 147 -4.51 -7.07 -11.46
CA THR A 147 -5.55 -8.09 -11.25
C THR A 147 -6.45 -8.23 -12.46
N VAL A 148 -6.73 -7.14 -13.17
CA VAL A 148 -7.44 -7.16 -14.45
C VAL A 148 -6.63 -7.92 -15.50
N VAL A 149 -5.32 -7.67 -15.62
CA VAL A 149 -4.43 -8.42 -16.53
C VAL A 149 -4.51 -9.92 -16.25
N TYR A 150 -4.47 -10.31 -14.99
CA TYR A 150 -4.60 -11.71 -14.60
C TYR A 150 -5.96 -12.31 -15.02
N LYS A 151 -7.05 -11.59 -14.78
CA LYS A 151 -8.40 -12.04 -15.16
C LYS A 151 -8.52 -12.20 -16.66
N LEU A 152 -8.05 -11.26 -17.45
CA LEU A 152 -8.04 -11.32 -18.93
C LEU A 152 -7.22 -12.49 -19.46
N ALA A 153 -6.06 -12.76 -18.84
CA ALA A 153 -5.18 -13.83 -19.30
C ALA A 153 -5.64 -15.24 -18.87
N PHE A 154 -6.23 -15.38 -17.65
CA PHE A 154 -6.39 -16.70 -17.05
C PHE A 154 -7.80 -17.04 -16.59
N GLN A 155 -8.70 -16.07 -16.37
CA GLN A 155 -10.04 -16.32 -15.81
C GLN A 155 -11.19 -16.19 -16.83
N GLY A 156 -11.02 -15.54 -17.95
CA GLY A 156 -12.06 -15.39 -18.99
C GLY A 156 -12.18 -16.63 -19.88
N ASP A 157 -13.33 -16.81 -20.50
CA ASP A 157 -13.55 -17.86 -21.50
C ASP A 157 -12.67 -17.67 -22.75
N SER A 158 -12.38 -16.41 -23.11
CA SER A 158 -11.62 -16.04 -24.30
C SER A 158 -10.10 -15.97 -24.08
N LYS A 159 -9.58 -16.01 -22.84
CA LYS A 159 -8.15 -15.93 -22.49
C LYS A 159 -7.38 -14.97 -23.42
N ASP A 160 -7.70 -13.69 -23.35
CA ASP A 160 -7.13 -12.68 -24.24
C ASP A 160 -5.71 -12.29 -23.82
N TYR A 161 -4.73 -13.11 -24.19
CA TYR A 161 -3.32 -12.86 -23.91
C TYR A 161 -2.78 -11.60 -24.60
N GLY A 162 -3.36 -11.24 -25.77
CA GLY A 162 -2.96 -10.04 -26.50
C GLY A 162 -3.30 -8.77 -25.72
N LEU A 163 -4.54 -8.67 -25.26
CA LEU A 163 -5.00 -7.54 -24.47
C LEU A 163 -4.30 -7.50 -23.11
N ALA A 164 -4.15 -8.66 -22.43
CA ALA A 164 -3.41 -8.75 -21.17
C ALA A 164 -1.96 -8.28 -21.30
N SER A 165 -1.27 -8.65 -22.39
CA SER A 165 0.10 -8.19 -22.66
C SER A 165 0.15 -6.68 -22.92
N ALA A 166 -0.81 -6.13 -23.66
CA ALA A 166 -0.90 -4.69 -23.89
C ALA A 166 -1.08 -3.90 -22.57
N PHE A 167 -1.97 -4.36 -21.68
CA PHE A 167 -2.13 -3.75 -20.36
C PHE A 167 -0.86 -3.89 -19.50
N SER A 168 -0.16 -5.02 -19.56
CA SER A 168 1.12 -5.21 -18.84
C SER A 168 2.17 -4.20 -19.28
N MET A 169 2.29 -3.94 -20.60
CA MET A 169 3.19 -2.90 -21.13
C MET A 169 2.77 -1.49 -20.67
N LEU A 170 1.48 -1.22 -20.62
CA LEU A 170 0.96 0.05 -20.14
C LEU A 170 1.29 0.26 -18.64
N ILE A 171 1.10 -0.77 -17.81
CA ILE A 171 1.50 -0.75 -16.39
C ILE A 171 2.99 -0.42 -16.26
N PHE A 172 3.83 -1.11 -17.02
CA PHE A 172 5.28 -0.87 -17.02
C PHE A 172 5.61 0.58 -17.35
N LEU A 173 5.03 1.13 -18.43
CA LEU A 173 5.27 2.52 -18.85
C LEU A 173 4.82 3.53 -17.78
N ILE A 174 3.67 3.31 -17.15
CA ILE A 174 3.16 4.18 -16.07
C ILE A 174 4.12 4.15 -14.88
N VAL A 175 4.45 2.96 -14.38
CA VAL A 175 5.29 2.80 -13.18
C VAL A 175 6.68 3.37 -13.41
N VAL A 176 7.31 3.08 -14.57
CA VAL A 176 8.64 3.60 -14.92
C VAL A 176 8.61 5.13 -15.02
N THR A 177 7.61 5.69 -15.71
CA THR A 177 7.51 7.15 -15.88
C THR A 177 7.37 7.85 -14.53
N ILE A 178 6.45 7.40 -13.69
CA ILE A 178 6.24 7.97 -12.36
C ILE A 178 7.51 7.82 -11.50
N SER A 179 8.14 6.63 -11.51
CA SER A 179 9.37 6.39 -10.75
C SER A 179 10.50 7.32 -11.18
N ILE A 180 10.73 7.49 -12.48
CA ILE A 180 11.76 8.40 -13.00
C ILE A 180 11.49 9.84 -12.55
N VAL A 181 10.25 10.32 -12.66
CA VAL A 181 9.87 11.66 -12.22
C VAL A 181 10.12 11.86 -10.73
N LEU A 182 9.70 10.90 -9.91
CA LEU A 182 9.89 10.95 -8.47
C LEU A 182 11.38 10.92 -8.09
N PHE A 183 12.18 10.02 -8.67
CA PHE A 183 13.63 9.95 -8.42
C PHE A 183 14.35 11.24 -8.81
N ARG A 184 14.00 11.85 -9.93
CA ARG A 184 14.59 13.14 -10.34
C ARG A 184 14.29 14.24 -9.34
N ARG A 185 13.08 14.28 -8.79
CA ARG A 185 12.70 15.28 -7.77
C ARG A 185 13.43 15.05 -6.45
N THR A 186 13.56 13.79 -6.01
CA THR A 186 14.27 13.44 -4.77
C THR A 186 15.74 13.79 -4.86
N LYS A 187 16.43 13.45 -5.97
CA LYS A 187 17.85 13.80 -6.16
C LYS A 187 18.11 15.31 -6.14
N SER A 188 17.14 16.11 -6.57
CA SER A 188 17.23 17.57 -6.47
C SER A 188 17.18 18.06 -5.03
N GLN A 189 16.54 17.33 -4.11
CA GLN A 189 16.48 17.68 -2.69
C GLN A 189 17.74 17.26 -1.93
N GLU A 190 18.37 16.14 -2.29
CA GLU A 190 19.66 15.71 -1.70
C GLU A 190 20.78 16.72 -1.91
N ASN A 191 20.77 17.48 -3.02
CA ASN A 191 21.79 18.49 -3.32
C ASN A 191 21.60 19.81 -2.56
N VAL A 192 20.56 19.96 -1.74
CA VAL A 192 20.23 21.18 -0.99
C VAL A 192 20.62 21.04 0.50
N TYR A 193 20.91 19.83 0.97
CA TYR A 193 21.36 19.50 2.31
C TYR A 193 22.72 18.80 2.28
#